data_b353c732530016978dd8fb0d228a3a8b
#
_entry.id   b353c732530016978dd8fb0d228a3a8b
#
_cell.length_a   1.000
_cell.length_b   1.000
_cell.length_c   1.000
_cell.angle_alpha   90.00
_cell.angle_beta   90.00
_cell.angle_gamma   90.00
#
_symmetry.space_group_name_H-M   'P 1'
#
loop_
_entity.id
_entity.type
_entity.pdbx_description
1 polymer ?
#
loop_
_entity_poly.entity_id
_entity_poly.type
_entity_poly.pdbx_seq_one_letter_code
_entity_poly.pdbx_strand_id
1 'polypeptide(L)'
;DVCSSDLKEKTLAAGEEWVEPEKPSTFTYKFSTTGSVTPETKLYVEFDYPLVRFDSAAVVLTEQMEKEEPRPIRIRWQQDTANMRRWWLDVPWQLKNNYALTIPKGALADVAEQQNDSIAVNYTGVDPEKFATFIVNVVGKSDEASYIVQLLNESGKLLQEKTGVHSGVCRFNYVPAGNVKFRIIEDMNDNGRWDTGNLVERRQPERAEYYMDDKNIDTFAAKENWEVELTIDMNKVFAPVTMQSLAELLEKREADRKST
;
A
#
# COMPACT_ATOMS: atom_id res chain seq x y z
N ASP A 1 -6.53 -22.99 24.09
CA ASP A 1 -7.53 -23.73 23.30
C ASP A 1 -8.91 -23.46 23.86
N VAL A 2 -9.56 -22.39 23.39
CA VAL A 2 -11.00 -22.23 23.58
C VAL A 2 -11.65 -23.16 22.55
N CYS A 3 -11.97 -24.36 22.98
CA CYS A 3 -12.53 -25.38 22.12
C CYS A 3 -13.91 -24.93 21.64
N SER A 4 -14.25 -25.17 20.38
CA SER A 4 -15.57 -24.82 19.78
C SER A 4 -16.75 -25.42 20.54
N SER A 5 -16.52 -26.43 21.40
CA SER A 5 -17.48 -27.01 22.32
C SER A 5 -17.95 -26.04 23.41
N ASP A 6 -17.05 -25.17 23.93
CA ASP A 6 -17.39 -24.21 24.98
C ASP A 6 -18.36 -23.12 24.52
N LEU A 7 -18.27 -22.75 23.22
CA LEU A 7 -19.20 -21.82 22.60
C LEU A 7 -20.59 -22.46 22.38
N LYS A 8 -20.63 -23.73 22.00
CA LYS A 8 -21.88 -24.49 21.88
C LYS A 8 -22.59 -24.64 23.23
N GLU A 9 -21.86 -25.00 24.29
CA GLU A 9 -22.45 -25.12 25.64
C GLU A 9 -22.99 -23.79 26.19
N LYS A 10 -22.29 -22.68 25.95
CA LYS A 10 -22.78 -21.36 26.36
C LYS A 10 -24.04 -20.91 25.60
N THR A 11 -24.13 -21.23 24.32
CA THR A 11 -25.31 -20.90 23.50
C THR A 11 -26.50 -21.78 23.87
N LEU A 12 -26.27 -23.07 24.13
CA LEU A 12 -27.31 -23.99 24.61
C LEU A 12 -27.81 -23.64 26.01
N ALA A 13 -26.95 -23.17 26.92
CA ALA A 13 -27.35 -22.72 28.26
C ALA A 13 -28.21 -21.44 28.25
N ALA A 14 -28.15 -20.62 27.21
CA ALA A 14 -28.96 -19.45 27.00
C ALA A 14 -30.32 -19.76 26.34
N GLY A 15 -30.59 -21.03 25.97
CA GLY A 15 -31.85 -21.47 25.34
C GLY A 15 -31.96 -21.09 23.86
N GLU A 16 -30.87 -20.65 23.25
CA GLU A 16 -30.81 -20.41 21.80
C GLU A 16 -30.41 -21.70 21.07
N GLU A 17 -31.19 -22.12 20.07
CA GLU A 17 -30.78 -23.20 19.16
C GLU A 17 -29.53 -22.74 18.39
N TRP A 18 -28.47 -23.58 18.42
CA TRP A 18 -27.29 -23.31 17.61
C TRP A 18 -27.64 -23.47 16.14
N VAL A 19 -27.68 -22.37 15.42
CA VAL A 19 -27.85 -22.37 13.97
C VAL A 19 -26.45 -22.42 13.33
N GLU A 20 -26.21 -23.45 12.55
CA GLU A 20 -24.99 -23.55 11.76
C GLU A 20 -24.93 -22.35 10.82
N PRO A 21 -23.82 -21.57 10.82
CA PRO A 21 -23.73 -20.43 9.93
C PRO A 21 -23.91 -20.88 8.49
N GLU A 22 -24.79 -20.18 7.76
CA GLU A 22 -25.02 -20.47 6.35
C GLU A 22 -23.70 -20.40 5.58
N LYS A 23 -23.38 -21.45 4.83
CA LYS A 23 -22.22 -21.43 3.93
C LYS A 23 -22.41 -20.32 2.90
N PRO A 24 -21.38 -19.54 2.57
CA PRO A 24 -21.51 -18.51 1.56
C PRO A 24 -22.00 -19.13 0.25
N SER A 25 -22.94 -18.46 -0.41
CA SER A 25 -23.55 -18.96 -1.65
C SER A 25 -22.66 -18.75 -2.88
N THR A 26 -21.62 -17.91 -2.78
CA THR A 26 -20.78 -17.48 -3.91
C THR A 26 -19.32 -17.40 -3.52
N PHE A 27 -18.45 -17.78 -4.47
CA PHE A 27 -17.01 -17.58 -4.37
C PHE A 27 -16.67 -16.11 -4.60
N THR A 28 -16.11 -15.42 -3.61
CA THR A 28 -15.80 -13.99 -3.65
C THR A 28 -14.31 -13.72 -3.54
N TYR A 29 -13.85 -12.74 -4.29
CA TYR A 29 -12.43 -12.35 -4.36
C TYR A 29 -12.28 -10.87 -4.72
N LYS A 30 -11.13 -10.31 -4.41
CA LYS A 30 -10.79 -8.93 -4.73
C LYS A 30 -9.32 -8.83 -5.17
N PHE A 31 -9.07 -8.26 -6.34
CA PHE A 31 -7.72 -7.88 -6.76
C PHE A 31 -7.29 -6.57 -6.11
N SER A 32 -6.00 -6.45 -5.77
CA SER A 32 -5.42 -5.23 -5.20
C SER A 32 -5.52 -4.03 -6.15
N THR A 33 -5.44 -4.30 -7.43
CA THR A 33 -5.63 -3.32 -8.51
C THR A 33 -6.23 -3.98 -9.74
N THR A 34 -6.87 -3.19 -10.56
CA THR A 34 -7.39 -3.56 -11.90
C THR A 34 -7.05 -2.43 -12.86
N GLY A 35 -6.80 -2.75 -14.12
CA GLY A 35 -6.50 -1.77 -15.16
C GLY A 35 -5.03 -1.42 -15.27
N SER A 36 -4.60 -0.25 -14.79
CA SER A 36 -3.23 0.23 -15.00
C SER A 36 -2.22 -0.39 -14.03
N VAL A 37 -1.08 -0.82 -14.55
CA VAL A 37 0.03 -1.38 -13.77
C VAL A 37 1.36 -0.73 -14.14
N THR A 38 2.25 -0.67 -13.17
CA THR A 38 3.64 -0.20 -13.31
C THR A 38 4.60 -1.36 -13.09
N PRO A 39 5.86 -1.29 -13.48
CA PRO A 39 6.87 -2.29 -13.15
C PRO A 39 7.04 -2.55 -11.64
N GLU A 40 6.64 -1.59 -10.81
CA GLU A 40 6.69 -1.68 -9.34
C GLU A 40 5.38 -2.23 -8.73
N THR A 41 4.35 -2.47 -9.55
CA THR A 41 3.04 -2.93 -9.05
C THR A 41 3.13 -4.34 -8.51
N LYS A 42 2.88 -4.47 -7.19
CA LYS A 42 2.70 -5.76 -6.53
C LYS A 42 1.22 -6.13 -6.57
N LEU A 43 0.90 -7.11 -7.41
CA LEU A 43 -0.47 -7.59 -7.54
C LEU A 43 -0.74 -8.69 -6.51
N TYR A 44 -1.87 -8.60 -5.84
CA TYR A 44 -2.41 -9.70 -5.05
C TYR A 44 -3.90 -9.87 -5.28
N VAL A 45 -4.38 -11.04 -5.01
CA VAL A 45 -5.80 -11.36 -4.90
C VAL A 45 -6.11 -11.78 -3.46
N GLU A 46 -7.15 -11.24 -2.90
CA GLU A 46 -7.66 -11.58 -1.57
C GLU A 46 -9.03 -12.23 -1.71
N PHE A 47 -9.17 -13.39 -1.07
CA PHE A 47 -10.39 -14.19 -1.06
C PHE A 47 -11.12 -13.99 0.27
N ASP A 48 -12.43 -14.12 0.30
CA ASP A 48 -13.19 -14.04 1.56
C ASP A 48 -12.86 -15.21 2.49
N TYR A 49 -12.53 -16.36 1.91
CA TYR A 49 -12.10 -17.57 2.63
C TYR A 49 -10.77 -18.09 2.11
N PRO A 50 -9.95 -18.75 2.97
CA PRO A 50 -8.73 -19.40 2.51
C PRO A 50 -8.99 -20.45 1.43
N LEU A 51 -8.08 -20.58 0.46
CA LEU A 51 -8.18 -21.60 -0.57
C LEU A 51 -7.70 -22.96 -0.06
N VAL A 52 -8.47 -24.01 -0.38
CA VAL A 52 -8.07 -25.43 -0.17
C VAL A 52 -7.58 -26.07 -1.46
N ARG A 53 -7.95 -25.50 -2.62
CA ARG A 53 -7.47 -25.93 -3.92
C ARG A 53 -7.06 -24.71 -4.74
N PHE A 54 -5.88 -24.79 -5.32
CA PHE A 54 -5.33 -23.78 -6.22
C PHE A 54 -4.57 -24.47 -7.35
N ASP A 55 -5.18 -24.56 -8.53
CA ASP A 55 -4.52 -25.03 -9.74
C ASP A 55 -3.80 -23.87 -10.44
N SER A 56 -2.58 -23.61 -10.00
CA SER A 56 -1.75 -22.56 -10.59
C SER A 56 -1.35 -22.81 -12.03
N ALA A 57 -1.38 -24.08 -12.48
CA ALA A 57 -1.02 -24.44 -13.85
C ALA A 57 -2.13 -24.08 -14.85
N ALA A 58 -3.38 -24.06 -14.39
CA ALA A 58 -4.53 -23.65 -15.20
C ALA A 58 -4.65 -22.13 -15.35
N VAL A 59 -3.95 -21.33 -14.51
CA VAL A 59 -3.98 -19.86 -14.57
C VAL A 59 -3.03 -19.37 -15.65
N VAL A 60 -3.56 -18.60 -16.58
CA VAL A 60 -2.79 -18.08 -17.72
C VAL A 60 -2.76 -16.56 -17.67
N LEU A 61 -1.56 -15.99 -17.77
CA LEU A 61 -1.36 -14.57 -18.04
C LEU A 61 -0.73 -14.44 -19.43
N THR A 62 -1.38 -13.72 -20.31
CA THR A 62 -0.85 -13.40 -21.63
C THR A 62 -0.41 -11.95 -21.67
N GLU A 63 0.72 -11.70 -22.30
CA GLU A 63 1.23 -10.38 -22.62
C GLU A 63 1.05 -10.11 -24.11
N GLN A 64 0.57 -8.95 -24.43
CA GLN A 64 0.45 -8.46 -25.80
C GLN A 64 1.21 -7.16 -25.95
N MET A 65 2.25 -7.18 -26.76
CA MET A 65 2.98 -6.02 -27.20
C MET A 65 2.32 -5.41 -28.45
N GLU A 66 2.60 -4.14 -28.68
CA GLU A 66 2.12 -3.46 -29.90
C GLU A 66 2.65 -4.20 -31.15
N LYS A 67 1.73 -4.64 -32.03
CA LYS A 67 2.01 -5.34 -33.30
C LYS A 67 2.55 -6.78 -33.19
N GLU A 68 2.51 -7.39 -32.00
CA GLU A 68 2.90 -8.79 -31.81
C GLU A 68 1.71 -9.66 -31.40
N GLU A 69 1.78 -10.96 -31.62
CA GLU A 69 0.78 -11.90 -31.12
C GLU A 69 0.89 -12.06 -29.59
N PRO A 70 -0.25 -12.26 -28.90
CA PRO A 70 -0.24 -12.49 -27.45
C PRO A 70 0.62 -13.70 -27.10
N ARG A 71 1.50 -13.56 -26.11
CA ARG A 71 2.35 -14.64 -25.61
C ARG A 71 2.08 -14.92 -24.14
N PRO A 72 2.05 -16.18 -23.70
CA PRO A 72 1.94 -16.51 -22.30
C PRO A 72 3.22 -16.14 -21.56
N ILE A 73 3.06 -15.53 -20.38
CA ILE A 73 4.16 -15.26 -19.47
C ILE A 73 4.01 -16.07 -18.19
N ARG A 74 5.14 -16.46 -17.61
CA ARG A 74 5.15 -17.19 -16.35
C ARG A 74 4.85 -16.22 -15.22
N ILE A 75 3.89 -16.60 -14.38
CA ILE A 75 3.59 -15.94 -13.12
C ILE A 75 4.00 -16.85 -11.97
N ARG A 76 4.50 -16.22 -10.91
CA ARG A 76 4.79 -16.92 -9.66
C ARG A 76 3.73 -16.52 -8.63
N TRP A 77 3.11 -17.51 -8.04
CA TRP A 77 2.14 -17.33 -6.99
C TRP A 77 2.77 -17.60 -5.64
N GLN A 78 2.47 -16.77 -4.66
CA GLN A 78 2.93 -16.94 -3.29
C GLN A 78 1.81 -16.57 -2.32
N GLN A 79 1.45 -17.50 -1.44
CA GLN A 79 0.52 -17.22 -0.37
C GLN A 79 1.17 -16.27 0.67
N ASP A 80 0.40 -15.30 1.14
CA ASP A 80 0.86 -14.39 2.19
C ASP A 80 0.95 -15.13 3.52
N THR A 81 2.08 -15.05 4.20
CA THR A 81 2.31 -15.73 5.48
C THR A 81 1.53 -15.10 6.64
N ALA A 82 1.19 -13.82 6.54
CA ALA A 82 0.43 -13.09 7.54
C ALA A 82 -1.09 -13.15 7.30
N ASN A 83 -1.52 -13.38 6.05
CA ASN A 83 -2.92 -13.46 5.68
C ASN A 83 -3.16 -14.61 4.69
N MET A 84 -3.57 -15.78 5.17
CA MET A 84 -3.80 -16.97 4.35
C MET A 84 -4.85 -16.80 3.24
N ARG A 85 -5.68 -15.76 3.29
CA ARG A 85 -6.66 -15.43 2.26
C ARG A 85 -6.06 -14.65 1.09
N ARG A 86 -4.80 -14.19 1.21
CA ARG A 86 -4.13 -13.35 0.23
C ARG A 86 -3.07 -14.14 -0.52
N TRP A 87 -3.07 -13.97 -1.85
CA TRP A 87 -2.09 -14.55 -2.74
C TRP A 87 -1.44 -13.47 -3.59
N TRP A 88 -0.13 -13.38 -3.53
CA TRP A 88 0.68 -12.48 -4.32
C TRP A 88 0.97 -13.07 -5.68
N LEU A 89 0.94 -12.22 -6.70
CA LEU A 89 1.36 -12.54 -8.06
C LEU A 89 2.60 -11.74 -8.39
N ASP A 90 3.69 -12.45 -8.61
CA ASP A 90 4.93 -11.86 -9.12
C ASP A 90 4.88 -11.87 -10.65
N VAL A 91 4.70 -10.70 -11.24
CA VAL A 91 4.55 -10.48 -12.68
C VAL A 91 5.57 -9.44 -13.15
N PRO A 92 6.38 -9.75 -14.19
CA PRO A 92 7.35 -8.79 -14.73
C PRO A 92 6.66 -7.79 -15.67
N TRP A 93 5.88 -6.87 -15.11
CA TRP A 93 5.15 -5.87 -15.86
C TRP A 93 6.08 -5.01 -16.72
N GLN A 94 5.71 -4.84 -18.00
CA GLN A 94 6.39 -3.93 -18.93
C GLN A 94 5.51 -2.71 -19.21
N LEU A 95 6.16 -1.59 -19.47
CA LEU A 95 5.48 -0.34 -19.82
C LEU A 95 4.79 -0.47 -21.19
N LYS A 96 3.62 0.16 -21.33
CA LYS A 96 2.83 0.25 -22.58
C LYS A 96 2.31 -1.10 -23.13
N ASN A 97 2.58 -2.23 -22.46
CA ASN A 97 2.07 -3.55 -22.87
C ASN A 97 0.69 -3.83 -22.25
N ASN A 98 -0.09 -4.65 -22.93
CA ASN A 98 -1.37 -5.13 -22.43
C ASN A 98 -1.24 -6.55 -21.90
N TYR A 99 -2.04 -6.87 -20.88
CA TYR A 99 -2.03 -8.16 -20.22
C TYR A 99 -3.44 -8.68 -20.02
N ALA A 100 -3.65 -9.98 -20.21
CA ALA A 100 -4.91 -10.63 -19.89
C ALA A 100 -4.65 -11.81 -18.95
N LEU A 101 -5.15 -11.70 -17.72
CA LEU A 101 -5.14 -12.77 -16.73
C LEU A 101 -6.44 -13.57 -16.85
N THR A 102 -6.33 -14.87 -17.06
CA THR A 102 -7.47 -15.79 -17.14
C THR A 102 -7.32 -16.89 -16.11
N ILE A 103 -8.34 -17.06 -15.28
CA ILE A 103 -8.47 -18.16 -14.32
C ILE A 103 -9.70 -18.95 -14.71
N PRO A 104 -9.56 -20.19 -15.18
CA PRO A 104 -10.72 -20.98 -15.63
C PRO A 104 -11.63 -21.37 -14.47
N LYS A 105 -12.88 -21.63 -14.77
CA LYS A 105 -13.85 -22.11 -13.81
C LYS A 105 -13.35 -23.36 -13.08
N GLY A 106 -13.50 -23.36 -11.75
CA GLY A 106 -13.13 -24.47 -10.88
C GLY A 106 -11.63 -24.65 -10.63
N ALA A 107 -10.77 -23.74 -11.11
CA ALA A 107 -9.33 -23.77 -10.80
C ALA A 107 -9.04 -23.46 -9.33
N LEU A 108 -9.92 -22.71 -8.67
CA LEU A 108 -9.84 -22.34 -7.27
C LEU A 108 -11.02 -22.93 -6.50
N ALA A 109 -10.77 -23.35 -5.26
CA ALA A 109 -11.84 -23.69 -4.32
C ALA A 109 -11.44 -23.26 -2.91
N ASP A 110 -12.39 -22.72 -2.15
CA ASP A 110 -12.19 -22.28 -0.78
C ASP A 110 -12.56 -23.36 0.26
N VAL A 111 -12.33 -23.05 1.54
CA VAL A 111 -12.67 -23.96 2.65
C VAL A 111 -14.18 -24.22 2.80
N ALA A 112 -15.05 -23.38 2.21
CA ALA A 112 -16.49 -23.58 2.16
C ALA A 112 -16.94 -24.41 0.95
N GLU A 113 -15.97 -25.01 0.21
CA GLU A 113 -16.19 -25.83 -1.00
C GLU A 113 -16.75 -25.05 -2.20
N GLN A 114 -16.73 -23.71 -2.13
CA GLN A 114 -17.15 -22.89 -3.26
C GLN A 114 -16.03 -22.82 -4.30
N GLN A 115 -16.40 -22.83 -5.57
CA GLN A 115 -15.47 -22.78 -6.69
C GLN A 115 -15.65 -21.47 -7.46
N ASN A 116 -14.55 -20.98 -8.03
CA ASN A 116 -14.64 -19.80 -8.89
C ASN A 116 -15.36 -20.09 -10.20
N ASP A 117 -16.10 -19.11 -10.69
CA ASP A 117 -16.45 -19.03 -12.11
C ASP A 117 -15.23 -18.58 -12.92
N SER A 118 -15.35 -18.55 -14.25
CA SER A 118 -14.26 -18.03 -15.09
C SER A 118 -13.98 -16.57 -14.77
N ILE A 119 -12.72 -16.26 -14.45
CA ILE A 119 -12.26 -14.92 -14.11
C ILE A 119 -11.35 -14.43 -15.24
N ALA A 120 -11.66 -13.25 -15.78
CA ALA A 120 -10.83 -12.58 -16.77
C ALA A 120 -10.59 -11.14 -16.32
N VAL A 121 -9.32 -10.74 -16.22
CA VAL A 121 -8.92 -9.37 -15.82
C VAL A 121 -7.86 -8.87 -16.78
N ASN A 122 -8.07 -7.67 -17.31
CA ASN A 122 -7.11 -7.03 -18.19
C ASN A 122 -6.32 -5.97 -17.44
N TYR A 123 -5.02 -5.90 -17.74
CA TYR A 123 -4.12 -4.88 -17.23
C TYR A 123 -3.41 -4.20 -18.40
N THR A 124 -3.04 -2.94 -18.19
CA THR A 124 -2.28 -2.15 -19.16
C THR A 124 -1.09 -1.52 -18.48
N GLY A 125 0.10 -1.78 -18.98
CA GLY A 125 1.32 -1.12 -18.56
C GLY A 125 1.23 0.37 -18.82
N VAL A 126 1.49 1.18 -17.79
CA VAL A 126 1.39 2.65 -17.89
C VAL A 126 2.35 3.24 -18.93
N ASP A 127 1.97 4.36 -19.48
CA ASP A 127 2.87 5.22 -20.26
C ASP A 127 3.66 6.12 -19.29
N PRO A 128 4.99 5.95 -19.15
CA PRO A 128 5.79 6.69 -18.18
C PRO A 128 5.74 8.21 -18.42
N GLU A 129 5.51 8.65 -19.66
CA GLU A 129 5.44 10.08 -20.01
C GLU A 129 4.26 10.81 -19.35
N LYS A 130 3.25 10.07 -18.88
CA LYS A 130 2.08 10.61 -18.17
C LYS A 130 2.27 10.75 -16.65
N PHE A 131 3.46 10.43 -16.16
CA PHE A 131 3.76 10.41 -14.74
C PHE A 131 4.96 11.29 -14.42
N ALA A 132 5.04 11.73 -13.17
CA ALA A 132 6.22 12.38 -12.62
C ALA A 132 7.10 11.36 -11.89
N THR A 133 8.36 11.73 -11.70
CA THR A 133 9.30 11.05 -10.80
C THR A 133 9.78 12.04 -9.75
N PHE A 134 9.76 11.64 -8.49
CA PHE A 134 10.38 12.39 -7.40
C PHE A 134 11.66 11.69 -6.95
N ILE A 135 12.75 12.45 -6.94
CA ILE A 135 14.04 12.04 -6.39
C ILE A 135 14.19 12.77 -5.07
N VAL A 136 14.11 12.03 -3.99
CA VAL A 136 14.20 12.58 -2.64
C VAL A 136 15.55 12.23 -2.04
N ASN A 137 16.37 13.25 -1.83
CA ASN A 137 17.62 13.11 -1.10
C ASN A 137 17.36 13.29 0.39
N VAL A 138 17.49 12.19 1.13
CA VAL A 138 17.26 12.15 2.57
C VAL A 138 18.57 12.42 3.31
N VAL A 139 18.57 13.46 4.15
CA VAL A 139 19.65 13.76 5.07
C VAL A 139 19.19 13.35 6.47
N GLY A 140 19.65 12.19 6.94
CA GLY A 140 19.27 11.63 8.23
C GLY A 140 19.90 12.36 9.42
N LYS A 141 19.35 12.17 10.62
CA LYS A 141 19.92 12.65 11.88
C LYS A 141 21.22 11.92 12.23
N SER A 142 21.32 10.64 11.85
CA SER A 142 22.49 9.78 11.95
C SER A 142 22.46 8.73 10.86
N ASP A 143 23.57 8.03 10.64
CA ASP A 143 23.64 6.96 9.64
C ASP A 143 22.80 5.72 10.02
N GLU A 144 22.51 5.54 11.31
CA GLU A 144 21.71 4.43 11.84
C GLU A 144 20.21 4.74 11.87
N ALA A 145 19.80 6.01 11.70
CA ALA A 145 18.40 6.41 11.77
C ALA A 145 17.64 5.86 10.57
N SER A 146 16.49 5.24 10.84
CA SER A 146 15.57 4.72 9.84
C SER A 146 14.30 5.56 9.74
N TYR A 147 13.78 5.70 8.53
CA TYR A 147 12.59 6.50 8.26
C TYR A 147 11.64 5.76 7.31
N ILE A 148 10.36 6.04 7.47
CA ILE A 148 9.33 5.70 6.48
C ILE A 148 8.97 7.00 5.76
N VAL A 149 9.17 7.02 4.44
CA VAL A 149 8.82 8.17 3.59
C VAL A 149 7.58 7.84 2.79
N GLN A 150 6.50 8.55 3.06
CA GLN A 150 5.21 8.37 2.42
C GLN A 150 4.91 9.52 1.48
N LEU A 151 4.54 9.17 0.25
CA LEU A 151 4.02 10.10 -0.75
C LEU A 151 2.50 10.03 -0.71
N LEU A 152 1.86 11.14 -0.45
CA LEU A 152 0.41 11.29 -0.35
C LEU A 152 -0.11 12.20 -1.45
N ASN A 153 -1.36 12.02 -1.87
CA ASN A 153 -2.03 13.02 -2.69
C ASN A 153 -2.50 14.21 -1.83
N GLU A 154 -3.08 15.23 -2.47
CA GLU A 154 -3.59 16.42 -1.80
C GLU A 154 -4.65 16.12 -0.73
N SER A 155 -5.48 15.09 -0.95
CA SER A 155 -6.49 14.64 0.02
C SER A 155 -5.93 13.79 1.16
N GLY A 156 -4.62 13.56 1.22
CA GLY A 156 -3.96 12.74 2.24
C GLY A 156 -4.02 11.23 2.02
N LYS A 157 -4.48 10.78 0.84
CA LYS A 157 -4.45 9.35 0.49
C LYS A 157 -3.03 8.93 0.12
N LEU A 158 -2.58 7.81 0.69
CA LEU A 158 -1.28 7.21 0.39
C LEU A 158 -1.20 6.79 -1.09
N LEU A 159 -0.20 7.28 -1.80
CA LEU A 159 0.13 6.89 -3.16
C LEU A 159 1.25 5.86 -3.18
N GLN A 160 2.36 6.15 -2.49
CA GLN A 160 3.51 5.27 -2.40
C GLN A 160 4.16 5.40 -1.01
N GLU A 161 4.87 4.35 -0.61
CA GLU A 161 5.60 4.31 0.65
C GLU A 161 6.96 3.64 0.43
N LYS A 162 7.99 4.17 1.06
CA LYS A 162 9.32 3.58 1.14
C LYS A 162 9.70 3.45 2.61
N THR A 163 10.00 2.23 3.03
CA THR A 163 10.40 1.88 4.40
C THR A 163 11.90 1.58 4.47
N GLY A 164 12.49 1.63 5.66
CA GLY A 164 13.91 1.37 5.83
C GLY A 164 14.77 2.40 5.09
N VAL A 165 14.30 3.65 5.02
CA VAL A 165 15.05 4.73 4.36
C VAL A 165 16.05 5.31 5.34
N HIS A 166 17.32 5.20 5.01
CA HIS A 166 18.42 5.87 5.71
C HIS A 166 18.85 7.13 4.95
N SER A 167 19.99 7.74 5.35
CA SER A 167 20.57 8.82 4.54
C SER A 167 20.86 8.33 3.12
N GLY A 168 20.48 9.13 2.11
CA GLY A 168 20.69 8.80 0.70
C GLY A 168 19.52 9.14 -0.19
N VAL A 169 19.52 8.56 -1.39
CA VAL A 169 18.53 8.88 -2.43
C VAL A 169 17.40 7.84 -2.43
N CYS A 170 16.17 8.33 -2.33
CA CYS A 170 14.95 7.58 -2.42
C CYS A 170 14.15 8.05 -3.64
N ARG A 171 13.67 7.12 -4.48
CA ARG A 171 12.94 7.46 -5.72
C ARG A 171 11.48 7.03 -5.63
N PHE A 172 10.60 7.92 -6.08
CA PHE A 172 9.17 7.67 -6.27
C PHE A 172 8.86 7.80 -7.77
N ASN A 173 8.76 6.67 -8.44
CA ASN A 173 8.46 6.62 -9.88
C ASN A 173 6.95 6.55 -10.10
N TYR A 174 6.50 6.88 -11.30
CA TYR A 174 5.10 6.76 -11.72
C TYR A 174 4.10 7.50 -10.81
N VAL A 175 4.47 8.69 -10.37
CA VAL A 175 3.59 9.54 -9.57
C VAL A 175 2.56 10.21 -10.48
N PRO A 176 1.26 10.03 -10.25
CA PRO A 176 0.23 10.66 -11.05
C PRO A 176 0.35 12.19 -11.02
N ALA A 177 -0.01 12.85 -12.13
CA ALA A 177 -0.05 14.31 -12.16
C ALA A 177 -1.04 14.86 -11.12
N GLY A 178 -0.65 15.95 -10.46
CA GLY A 178 -1.43 16.56 -9.37
C GLY A 178 -0.55 17.11 -8.27
N ASN A 179 -1.16 17.49 -7.17
CA ASN A 179 -0.45 17.96 -5.98
C ASN A 179 -0.19 16.79 -5.03
N VAL A 180 1.04 16.70 -4.54
CA VAL A 180 1.47 15.64 -3.62
C VAL A 180 2.10 16.24 -2.36
N LYS A 181 2.09 15.46 -1.28
CA LYS A 181 2.70 15.78 0.00
C LYS A 181 3.59 14.65 0.45
N PHE A 182 4.63 14.98 1.20
CA PHE A 182 5.49 13.99 1.85
C PHE A 182 5.19 13.95 3.34
N ARG A 183 4.91 12.77 3.86
CA ARG A 183 4.84 12.50 5.30
C ARG A 183 6.01 11.60 5.68
N ILE A 184 6.73 11.99 6.70
CA ILE A 184 7.91 11.28 7.18
C ILE A 184 7.60 10.72 8.56
N ILE A 185 7.93 9.47 8.79
CA ILE A 185 7.81 8.79 10.08
C ILE A 185 9.23 8.42 10.53
N GLU A 186 9.56 8.72 11.77
CA GLU A 186 10.82 8.31 12.40
C GLU A 186 10.64 6.87 12.93
N ASP A 187 11.12 5.88 12.16
CA ASP A 187 11.03 4.46 12.51
C ASP A 187 12.14 4.11 13.51
N MET A 188 11.82 4.17 14.79
CA MET A 188 12.80 4.05 15.86
C MET A 188 13.32 2.63 16.06
N ASN A 189 12.58 1.63 15.62
CA ASN A 189 12.92 0.21 15.79
C ASN A 189 13.17 -0.52 14.46
N ASP A 190 13.16 0.23 13.35
CA ASP A 190 13.44 -0.25 11.99
C ASP A 190 12.55 -1.45 11.57
N ASN A 191 11.27 -1.40 11.99
CA ASN A 191 10.32 -2.46 11.65
C ASN A 191 9.52 -2.17 10.37
N GLY A 192 9.70 -0.99 9.76
CA GLY A 192 9.02 -0.55 8.55
C GLY A 192 7.53 -0.23 8.74
N ARG A 193 7.10 0.03 9.96
CA ARG A 193 5.70 0.35 10.31
C ARG A 193 5.68 1.47 11.32
N TRP A 194 4.67 2.31 11.23
CA TRP A 194 4.40 3.29 12.28
C TRP A 194 3.90 2.61 13.54
N ASP A 195 4.60 2.80 14.64
CA ASP A 195 4.26 2.25 15.94
C ASP A 195 3.50 3.26 16.79
N THR A 196 2.37 2.78 17.33
CA THR A 196 1.60 3.53 18.33
C THR A 196 2.34 3.56 19.68
N GLY A 197 2.01 4.52 20.51
CA GLY A 197 2.53 4.54 21.88
C GLY A 197 2.05 3.34 22.69
N ASN A 198 2.84 2.96 23.70
CA ASN A 198 2.47 1.93 24.66
C ASN A 198 2.45 2.54 26.08
N LEU A 199 1.26 2.65 26.66
CA LEU A 199 1.08 3.26 27.98
C LEU A 199 1.73 2.46 29.11
N VAL A 200 1.71 1.13 29.01
CA VAL A 200 2.29 0.23 30.02
C VAL A 200 3.81 0.36 30.05
N GLU A 201 4.43 0.43 28.86
CA GLU A 201 5.88 0.62 28.70
C GLU A 201 6.29 2.10 28.77
N ARG A 202 5.33 3.02 28.90
CA ARG A 202 5.55 4.47 28.84
C ARG A 202 6.28 4.92 27.58
N ARG A 203 6.06 4.20 26.47
CA ARG A 203 6.64 4.52 25.17
C ARG A 203 5.74 5.48 24.41
N GLN A 204 6.30 6.57 23.91
CA GLN A 204 5.61 7.50 23.03
C GLN A 204 5.40 6.88 21.64
N PRO A 205 4.38 7.29 20.89
CA PRO A 205 4.25 6.90 19.49
C PRO A 205 5.42 7.46 18.67
N GLU A 206 5.77 6.78 17.61
CA GLU A 206 6.75 7.29 16.65
C GLU A 206 6.27 8.61 16.04
N ARG A 207 7.22 9.52 15.86
CA ARG A 207 6.93 10.85 15.33
C ARG A 207 6.61 10.75 13.84
N ALA A 208 5.55 11.43 13.42
CA ALA A 208 5.14 11.53 12.03
C ALA A 208 4.88 12.99 11.69
N GLU A 209 5.64 13.54 10.75
CA GLU A 209 5.61 14.94 10.37
C GLU A 209 5.46 15.11 8.86
N TYR A 210 4.83 16.19 8.44
CA TYR A 210 4.82 16.57 7.02
C TYR A 210 6.08 17.37 6.68
N TYR A 211 6.67 17.04 5.53
CA TYR A 211 7.75 17.85 5.00
C TYR A 211 7.22 19.18 4.47
N MET A 212 7.89 20.25 4.85
CA MET A 212 7.68 21.60 4.32
C MET A 212 8.98 22.13 3.75
N ASP A 213 8.91 22.82 2.63
CA ASP A 213 10.06 23.51 2.06
C ASP A 213 10.46 24.74 2.88
N ASP A 214 11.54 25.43 2.49
CA ASP A 214 12.02 26.63 3.18
C ASP A 214 11.01 27.81 3.13
N LYS A 215 9.95 27.71 2.32
CA LYS A 215 8.83 28.66 2.24
C LYS A 215 7.62 28.23 3.04
N ASN A 216 7.72 27.15 3.80
CA ASN A 216 6.62 26.49 4.51
C ASN A 216 5.50 25.98 3.59
N ILE A 217 5.85 25.53 2.40
CA ILE A 217 4.93 24.87 1.48
C ILE A 217 5.05 23.36 1.67
N ASP A 218 3.93 22.69 1.95
CA ASP A 218 3.85 21.24 2.16
C ASP A 218 3.41 20.48 0.89
N THR A 219 3.12 21.22 -0.19
CA THR A 219 2.50 20.67 -1.39
C THR A 219 3.41 20.90 -2.60
N PHE A 220 3.70 19.80 -3.32
CA PHE A 220 4.60 19.78 -4.46
C PHE A 220 3.85 19.36 -5.71
N ALA A 221 4.03 20.10 -6.81
CA ALA A 221 3.36 19.79 -8.07
C ALA A 221 4.05 18.65 -8.80
N ALA A 222 3.32 17.56 -9.04
CA ALA A 222 3.69 16.50 -9.97
C ALA A 222 3.11 16.83 -11.36
N LYS A 223 3.95 16.99 -12.38
CA LYS A 223 3.53 17.21 -13.75
C LYS A 223 4.02 16.06 -14.62
N GLU A 224 3.27 15.78 -15.67
CA GLU A 224 3.62 14.73 -16.62
C GLU A 224 5.04 14.91 -17.17
N ASN A 225 5.77 13.80 -17.22
CA ASN A 225 7.15 13.73 -17.71
C ASN A 225 8.15 14.65 -16.94
N TRP A 226 7.85 15.02 -15.69
CA TRP A 226 8.75 15.80 -14.85
C TRP A 226 9.53 14.93 -13.90
N GLU A 227 10.81 15.26 -13.72
CA GLU A 227 11.65 14.76 -12.65
C GLU A 227 11.85 15.91 -11.65
N VAL A 228 11.45 15.70 -10.41
CA VAL A 228 11.51 16.70 -9.33
C VAL A 228 12.48 16.20 -8.28
N GLU A 229 13.52 17.00 -8.02
CA GLU A 229 14.49 16.72 -6.96
C GLU A 229 14.14 17.50 -5.70
N LEU A 230 14.14 16.83 -4.57
CA LEU A 230 13.90 17.40 -3.24
C LEU A 230 14.98 16.93 -2.28
N THR A 231 15.40 17.81 -1.38
CA THR A 231 16.25 17.43 -0.25
C THR A 231 15.47 17.59 1.04
N ILE A 232 15.30 16.49 1.77
CA ILE A 232 14.60 16.44 3.04
C ILE A 232 15.62 16.26 4.16
N ASP A 233 15.83 17.30 4.95
CA ASP A 233 16.69 17.26 6.13
C ASP A 233 15.87 16.86 7.36
N MET A 234 16.11 15.65 7.86
CA MET A 234 15.40 15.10 9.01
C MET A 234 15.66 15.85 10.32
N ASN A 235 16.77 16.58 10.41
CA ASN A 235 17.01 17.47 11.55
C ASN A 235 16.05 18.66 11.57
N LYS A 236 15.64 19.14 10.40
CA LYS A 236 14.63 20.21 10.27
C LYS A 236 13.23 19.65 10.47
N VAL A 237 12.89 18.52 9.82
CA VAL A 237 11.56 17.90 9.91
C VAL A 237 11.22 17.53 11.35
N PHE A 238 12.15 16.92 12.06
CA PHE A 238 11.97 16.50 13.45
C PHE A 238 12.63 17.44 14.47
N ALA A 239 12.75 18.73 14.14
CA ALA A 239 13.25 19.72 15.08
C ALA A 239 12.39 19.73 16.36
N PRO A 240 13.01 19.94 17.53
CA PRO A 240 12.25 20.07 18.77
C PRO A 240 11.33 21.29 18.71
N VAL A 241 10.08 21.11 19.12
CA VAL A 241 9.13 22.21 19.22
C VAL A 241 9.55 23.09 20.39
N THR A 242 9.95 24.33 20.12
CA THR A 242 10.32 25.31 21.12
C THR A 242 9.12 26.24 21.42
N MET A 243 9.13 26.92 22.58
CA MET A 243 8.10 27.94 22.91
C MET A 243 8.06 29.05 21.87
N GLN A 244 9.20 29.40 21.29
CA GLN A 244 9.30 30.43 20.25
C GLN A 244 8.64 29.95 18.95
N SER A 245 8.89 28.70 18.50
CA SER A 245 8.27 28.15 17.31
C SER A 245 6.76 27.95 17.48
N LEU A 246 6.27 27.68 18.69
CA LEU A 246 4.84 27.65 18.99
C LEU A 246 4.21 29.06 18.91
N ALA A 247 4.88 30.08 19.40
CA ALA A 247 4.39 31.46 19.30
C ALA A 247 4.27 31.91 17.85
N GLU A 248 5.29 31.64 17.02
CA GLU A 248 5.27 31.93 15.57
C GLU A 248 4.15 31.20 14.83
N LEU A 249 3.87 29.93 15.17
CA LEU A 249 2.76 29.16 14.61
C LEU A 249 1.40 29.74 15.01
N LEU A 250 1.25 30.23 16.24
CA LEU A 250 -0.01 30.85 16.70
C LEU A 250 -0.24 32.19 16.01
N GLU A 251 0.78 33.02 15.88
CA GLU A 251 0.71 34.30 15.16
C GLU A 251 0.33 34.10 13.69
N LYS A 252 0.90 33.09 13.02
CA LYS A 252 0.57 32.74 11.64
C LYS A 252 -0.89 32.32 11.50
N ARG A 253 -1.39 31.45 12.40
CA ARG A 253 -2.81 31.03 12.42
C ARG A 253 -3.78 32.20 12.65
N GLU A 254 -3.40 33.15 13.48
CA GLU A 254 -4.20 34.36 13.69
C GLU A 254 -4.19 35.29 12.47
N ALA A 255 -3.07 35.40 11.77
CA ALA A 255 -2.97 36.16 10.53
C ALA A 255 -3.85 35.55 9.42
N ASP A 256 -3.79 34.23 9.24
CA ASP A 256 -4.61 33.51 8.25
C ASP A 256 -6.12 33.65 8.56
N ARG A 257 -6.53 33.64 9.83
CA ARG A 257 -7.92 33.88 10.23
C ARG A 257 -8.42 35.29 9.96
N LYS A 258 -7.53 36.28 9.91
CA LYS A 258 -7.87 37.67 9.62
C LYS A 258 -7.91 37.99 8.12
N SER A 259 -7.37 37.10 7.29
CA SER A 259 -7.31 37.23 5.83
C SER A 259 -8.45 36.48 5.11
N THR A 260 -9.26 35.70 5.85
CA THR A 260 -10.45 34.99 5.35
C THR A 260 -11.71 35.71 5.85
#